data_c52c79aa10ab4df35b1c775ab171311b
#
_entry.id   c52c79aa10ab4df35b1c775ab171311b
#
_cell.length_a   1.000
_cell.length_b   1.000
_cell.length_c   1.000
_cell.angle_alpha   90.00
_cell.angle_beta   90.00
_cell.angle_gamma   90.00
#
_symmetry.space_group_name_H-M   'P 1'
#
loop_
_entity.id
_entity.type
_entity.pdbx_description
1 polymer ?
#
loop_
_entity_poly.entity_id
_entity_poly.type
_entity_poly.pdbx_seq_one_letter_code
_entity_poly.pdbx_strand_id
1 'polypeptide(L)'
;MAQFTPSTVMAGAQLNKFHLTLLACCSFIMFFDGYDLIVYGSVLPALMTEWSLGPDQAGWLGSAALIGMMCGAVFLGSLADRIGRRPIILHGTLLFSLAAVATGFAPNPEVFGVLRFVTGVFLGGVIPNIVSLMNELAPAAKRHTLTTIMLSIYSVGSIIATLIALWILPRLGWQPVFFLSGVSLLFLPVLYLQMPESMAFLMSRGRTAEAQKLLARSVPEANQALVDWTVEPGARRPSIPVAELFRSGRALGTPMVWLTFGMCMLMVYGLNTWLPKIMIASGFDLGSSLQFLIVLNIGATAGALAGGWLGDRYGNKKVLVAFFALAVVSLVLLGMNPPTVLLNALLFLAGATTVGTLAVVHAFGADFYPAGIRSTGVSWCSAMGRFGAIAGPVLGGSLLALNLPAEQNFLIFAAPGVVAILAVLLVFNRKPASNPSATVPDSTNNALAKQN
;
A
#
# COMPACT_ATOMS: atom_id res chain seq x y z
N MET A 1 -7.60 -41.20 -11.55
CA MET A 1 -8.50 -40.01 -11.50
C MET A 1 -7.65 -38.80 -11.21
N ALA A 2 -7.84 -37.71 -11.96
CA ALA A 2 -7.07 -36.50 -11.71
C ALA A 2 -7.45 -35.96 -10.33
N GLN A 3 -6.50 -35.92 -9.38
CA GLN A 3 -6.68 -35.33 -8.07
C GLN A 3 -6.37 -33.84 -8.18
N PHE A 4 -7.31 -32.98 -7.75
CA PHE A 4 -7.15 -31.54 -7.77
C PHE A 4 -6.59 -31.07 -6.43
N THR A 5 -5.64 -30.16 -6.42
CA THR A 5 -5.18 -29.54 -5.17
C THR A 5 -6.23 -28.53 -4.67
N PRO A 6 -6.33 -28.29 -3.32
CA PRO A 6 -7.27 -27.30 -2.79
C PRO A 6 -7.14 -25.93 -3.42
N SER A 7 -5.90 -25.49 -3.70
CA SER A 7 -5.60 -24.20 -4.33
C SER A 7 -6.13 -24.12 -5.78
N THR A 8 -6.06 -25.22 -6.54
CA THR A 8 -6.59 -25.27 -7.91
C THR A 8 -8.12 -25.20 -7.91
N VAL A 9 -8.78 -25.90 -6.99
CA VAL A 9 -10.24 -25.87 -6.84
C VAL A 9 -10.71 -24.47 -6.45
N MET A 10 -10.04 -23.82 -5.51
CA MET A 10 -10.35 -22.45 -5.10
C MET A 10 -10.13 -21.43 -6.22
N ALA A 11 -9.10 -21.62 -7.03
CA ALA A 11 -8.85 -20.74 -8.19
C ALA A 11 -9.99 -20.79 -9.21
N GLY A 12 -10.65 -21.95 -9.39
CA GLY A 12 -11.82 -22.15 -10.24
C GLY A 12 -13.16 -21.71 -9.62
N ALA A 13 -13.17 -21.24 -8.38
CA ALA A 13 -14.39 -20.86 -7.66
C ALA A 13 -15.18 -19.76 -8.39
N GLN A 14 -16.50 -19.80 -8.24
CA GLN A 14 -17.36 -18.67 -8.57
C GLN A 14 -17.44 -17.69 -7.38
N LEU A 15 -17.65 -16.41 -7.69
CA LEU A 15 -17.83 -15.37 -6.65
C LEU A 15 -19.09 -15.67 -5.83
N ASN A 16 -18.94 -15.80 -4.52
CA ASN A 16 -20.04 -16.10 -3.61
C ASN A 16 -20.00 -15.21 -2.35
N LYS A 17 -20.97 -15.41 -1.45
CA LYS A 17 -21.08 -14.63 -0.19
C LYS A 17 -19.81 -14.69 0.67
N PHE A 18 -19.11 -15.81 0.70
CA PHE A 18 -17.85 -15.94 1.44
C PHE A 18 -16.79 -14.96 0.94
N HIS A 19 -16.59 -14.86 -0.38
CA HIS A 19 -15.63 -13.95 -0.98
C HIS A 19 -15.99 -12.47 -0.75
N LEU A 20 -17.29 -12.13 -0.80
CA LEU A 20 -17.75 -10.77 -0.52
C LEU A 20 -17.58 -10.42 0.97
N THR A 21 -17.83 -11.35 1.88
CA THR A 21 -17.58 -11.15 3.31
C THR A 21 -16.09 -10.98 3.60
N LEU A 22 -15.24 -11.80 2.99
CA LEU A 22 -13.79 -11.66 3.09
C LEU A 22 -13.34 -10.29 2.57
N LEU A 23 -13.85 -9.86 1.40
CA LEU A 23 -13.59 -8.54 0.84
C LEU A 23 -14.00 -7.44 1.80
N ALA A 24 -15.20 -7.51 2.38
CA ALA A 24 -15.69 -6.51 3.33
C ALA A 24 -14.81 -6.42 4.58
N CYS A 25 -14.43 -7.57 5.17
CA CYS A 25 -13.54 -7.62 6.33
C CYS A 25 -12.16 -7.03 6.04
N CYS A 26 -11.54 -7.41 4.93
CA CYS A 26 -10.23 -6.89 4.54
C CYS A 26 -10.30 -5.40 4.16
N SER A 27 -11.35 -4.97 3.47
CA SER A 27 -11.60 -3.57 3.12
C SER A 27 -11.81 -2.69 4.35
N PHE A 28 -12.49 -3.20 5.36
CA PHE A 28 -12.66 -2.49 6.63
C PHE A 28 -11.32 -2.20 7.31
N ILE A 29 -10.41 -3.17 7.33
CA ILE A 29 -9.06 -2.97 7.87
C ILE A 29 -8.28 -1.95 7.03
N MET A 30 -8.35 -2.04 5.69
CA MET A 30 -7.72 -1.07 4.78
C MET A 30 -8.26 0.36 4.95
N PHE A 31 -9.54 0.50 5.27
CA PHE A 31 -10.14 1.79 5.58
C PHE A 31 -9.45 2.45 6.78
N PHE A 32 -9.26 1.71 7.88
CA PHE A 32 -8.60 2.24 9.07
C PHE A 32 -7.09 2.45 8.89
N ASP A 33 -6.44 1.71 8.01
CA ASP A 33 -5.05 2.01 7.61
C ASP A 33 -4.95 3.39 6.92
N GLY A 34 -5.84 3.64 5.94
CA GLY A 34 -5.91 4.94 5.28
C GLY A 34 -6.29 6.08 6.22
N TYR A 35 -7.21 5.82 7.15
CA TYR A 35 -7.60 6.75 8.20
C TYR A 35 -6.40 7.12 9.08
N ASP A 36 -5.72 6.14 9.65
CA ASP A 36 -4.64 6.34 10.61
C ASP A 36 -3.45 7.11 10.06
N LEU A 37 -3.07 6.81 8.81
CA LEU A 37 -1.92 7.47 8.18
C LEU A 37 -2.20 8.95 7.88
N ILE A 38 -3.41 9.30 7.46
CA ILE A 38 -3.76 10.68 7.08
C ILE A 38 -4.13 11.54 8.28
N VAL A 39 -4.65 10.94 9.34
CA VAL A 39 -5.00 11.67 10.57
C VAL A 39 -3.83 12.51 11.07
N TYR A 40 -2.60 11.97 11.08
CA TYR A 40 -1.44 12.71 11.57
C TYR A 40 -1.24 14.03 10.82
N GLY A 41 -1.22 14.00 9.49
CA GLY A 41 -1.07 15.22 8.68
C GLY A 41 -2.20 16.22 8.89
N SER A 42 -3.42 15.74 9.12
CA SER A 42 -4.58 16.59 9.39
C SER A 42 -4.50 17.29 10.75
N VAL A 43 -4.02 16.62 11.80
CA VAL A 43 -3.91 17.16 13.16
C VAL A 43 -2.58 17.87 13.43
N LEU A 44 -1.59 17.70 12.57
CA LEU A 44 -0.23 18.20 12.75
C LEU A 44 -0.16 19.69 13.11
N PRO A 45 -0.90 20.61 12.45
CA PRO A 45 -0.87 22.04 12.82
C PRO A 45 -1.32 22.28 14.26
N ALA A 46 -2.34 21.55 14.74
CA ALA A 46 -2.85 21.65 16.10
C ALA A 46 -1.84 21.12 17.11
N LEU A 47 -1.23 19.95 16.85
CA LEU A 47 -0.18 19.39 17.71
C LEU A 47 1.04 20.30 17.84
N MET A 48 1.49 20.88 16.71
CA MET A 48 2.61 21.83 16.71
C MET A 48 2.32 23.06 17.57
N THR A 49 1.09 23.54 17.55
CA THR A 49 0.67 24.70 18.36
C THR A 49 0.55 24.34 19.84
N GLU A 50 -0.11 23.23 20.18
CA GLU A 50 -0.37 22.80 21.55
C GLU A 50 0.92 22.43 22.30
N TRP A 51 1.82 21.72 21.64
CA TRP A 51 3.06 21.26 22.25
C TRP A 51 4.28 22.11 21.88
N SER A 52 4.09 23.24 21.19
CA SER A 52 5.16 24.13 20.72
C SER A 52 6.27 23.38 19.96
N LEU A 53 5.86 22.42 19.10
CA LEU A 53 6.81 21.57 18.38
C LEU A 53 7.48 22.33 17.23
N GLY A 54 8.80 22.16 17.15
CA GLY A 54 9.54 22.52 15.95
C GLY A 54 9.20 21.58 14.76
N PRO A 55 9.40 22.03 13.50
CA PRO A 55 9.13 21.20 12.33
C PRO A 55 9.93 19.88 12.32
N ASP A 56 11.18 19.88 12.80
CA ASP A 56 11.99 18.66 12.91
C ASP A 56 11.36 17.63 13.83
N GLN A 57 10.93 18.04 15.03
CA GLN A 57 10.27 17.15 15.98
C GLN A 57 8.97 16.59 15.40
N ALA A 58 8.18 17.44 14.76
CA ALA A 58 6.94 17.06 14.11
C ALA A 58 7.19 16.08 12.94
N GLY A 59 8.27 16.24 12.18
CA GLY A 59 8.69 15.31 11.14
C GLY A 59 9.00 13.91 11.67
N TRP A 60 9.76 13.84 12.78
CA TRP A 60 10.06 12.58 13.45
C TRP A 60 8.83 11.88 14.02
N LEU A 61 7.91 12.64 14.63
CA LEU A 61 6.62 12.10 15.11
C LEU A 61 5.79 11.53 13.97
N GLY A 62 5.76 12.20 12.82
CA GLY A 62 5.08 11.70 11.61
C GLY A 62 5.68 10.41 11.08
N SER A 63 7.00 10.25 11.20
CA SER A 63 7.70 9.05 10.74
C SER A 63 7.61 7.89 11.74
N ALA A 64 7.24 8.12 13.00
CA ALA A 64 7.20 7.08 14.03
C ALA A 64 6.31 5.90 13.62
N ALA A 65 5.08 6.17 13.12
CA ALA A 65 4.18 5.12 12.64
C ALA A 65 4.77 4.36 11.44
N LEU A 66 5.43 5.05 10.52
CA LEU A 66 6.03 4.45 9.32
C LEU A 66 7.23 3.55 9.67
N ILE A 67 8.05 3.96 10.65
CA ILE A 67 9.12 3.12 11.22
C ILE A 67 8.50 1.88 11.87
N GLY A 68 7.44 2.07 12.66
CA GLY A 68 6.68 0.98 13.24
C GLY A 68 6.17 0.00 12.17
N MET A 69 5.57 0.50 11.09
CA MET A 69 5.07 -0.33 9.98
C MET A 69 6.19 -1.14 9.32
N MET A 70 7.38 -0.57 9.17
CA MET A 70 8.52 -1.30 8.62
C MET A 70 8.93 -2.45 9.55
N CYS A 71 9.05 -2.19 10.85
CA CYS A 71 9.33 -3.22 11.86
C CYS A 71 8.26 -4.31 11.88
N GLY A 72 6.98 -3.90 11.91
CA GLY A 72 5.84 -4.82 11.94
C GLY A 72 5.76 -5.74 10.72
N ALA A 73 6.03 -5.21 9.53
CA ALA A 73 6.03 -6.01 8.31
C ALA A 73 7.07 -7.14 8.35
N VAL A 74 8.24 -6.88 8.94
CA VAL A 74 9.31 -7.87 9.08
C VAL A 74 9.00 -8.89 10.18
N PHE A 75 8.70 -8.40 11.39
CA PHE A 75 8.52 -9.29 12.56
C PHE A 75 7.19 -10.04 12.54
N LEU A 76 6.07 -9.34 12.35
CA LEU A 76 4.75 -9.95 12.35
C LEU A 76 4.47 -10.71 11.06
N GLY A 77 5.06 -10.30 9.93
CA GLY A 77 5.01 -11.08 8.69
C GLY A 77 5.66 -12.45 8.88
N SER A 78 6.87 -12.51 9.45
CA SER A 78 7.56 -13.77 9.76
C SER A 78 6.81 -14.61 10.80
N LEU A 79 6.17 -13.95 11.76
CA LEU A 79 5.37 -14.61 12.79
C LEU A 79 4.09 -15.23 12.19
N ALA A 80 3.48 -14.58 11.18
CA ALA A 80 2.31 -15.09 10.48
C ALA A 80 2.55 -16.47 9.82
N ASP A 81 3.77 -16.70 9.31
CA ASP A 81 4.14 -17.99 8.72
C ASP A 81 4.23 -19.12 9.80
N ARG A 82 4.45 -18.75 11.07
CA ARG A 82 4.59 -19.69 12.17
C ARG A 82 3.26 -19.99 12.88
N ILE A 83 2.45 -18.97 13.15
CA ILE A 83 1.23 -19.09 13.96
C ILE A 83 -0.07 -18.98 13.14
N GLY A 84 0.03 -18.63 11.85
CA GLY A 84 -1.09 -18.41 10.95
C GLY A 84 -1.36 -16.92 10.69
N ARG A 85 -2.06 -16.64 9.60
CA ARG A 85 -2.39 -15.26 9.21
C ARG A 85 -3.56 -14.70 10.01
N ARG A 86 -4.57 -15.53 10.29
CA ARG A 86 -5.75 -15.12 11.05
C ARG A 86 -5.43 -14.54 12.43
N PRO A 87 -4.62 -15.18 13.29
CA PRO A 87 -4.24 -14.60 14.59
C PRO A 87 -3.53 -13.26 14.45
N ILE A 88 -2.61 -13.12 13.49
CA ILE A 88 -1.90 -11.85 13.26
C ILE A 88 -2.87 -10.74 12.84
N ILE A 89 -3.82 -11.03 11.95
CA ILE A 89 -4.83 -10.07 11.51
C ILE A 89 -5.72 -9.65 12.69
N LEU A 90 -6.24 -10.60 13.45
CA LEU A 90 -7.18 -10.30 14.54
C LEU A 90 -6.52 -9.57 15.71
N HIS A 91 -5.41 -10.09 16.24
CA HIS A 91 -4.70 -9.45 17.35
C HIS A 91 -4.01 -8.14 16.90
N GLY A 92 -3.46 -8.11 15.67
CA GLY A 92 -2.91 -6.90 15.11
C GLY A 92 -3.96 -5.80 14.98
N THR A 93 -5.17 -6.14 14.48
CA THR A 93 -6.30 -5.18 14.39
C THR A 93 -6.72 -4.69 15.77
N LEU A 94 -6.85 -5.58 16.77
CA LEU A 94 -7.15 -5.20 18.14
C LEU A 94 -6.09 -4.22 18.69
N LEU A 95 -4.81 -4.58 18.57
CA LEU A 95 -3.73 -3.84 19.21
C LEU A 95 -3.45 -2.50 18.52
N PHE A 96 -3.54 -2.41 17.16
CA PHE A 96 -3.43 -1.11 16.51
C PHE A 96 -4.59 -0.19 16.89
N SER A 97 -5.81 -0.73 17.00
CA SER A 97 -6.99 0.05 17.36
C SER A 97 -6.87 0.60 18.79
N LEU A 98 -6.43 -0.24 19.73
CA LEU A 98 -6.19 0.19 21.13
C LEU A 98 -5.08 1.24 21.20
N ALA A 99 -3.97 1.04 20.47
CA ALA A 99 -2.87 2.00 20.44
C ALA A 99 -3.29 3.33 19.80
N ALA A 100 -4.10 3.29 18.73
CA ALA A 100 -4.64 4.49 18.10
C ALA A 100 -5.56 5.27 19.05
N VAL A 101 -6.47 4.59 19.74
CA VAL A 101 -7.30 5.23 20.79
C VAL A 101 -6.44 5.80 21.90
N ALA A 102 -5.45 5.04 22.39
CA ALA A 102 -4.52 5.49 23.42
C ALA A 102 -3.73 6.75 22.98
N THR A 103 -3.45 6.89 21.69
CA THR A 103 -2.79 8.09 21.14
C THR A 103 -3.60 9.35 21.41
N GLY A 104 -4.94 9.28 21.43
CA GLY A 104 -5.81 10.40 21.82
C GLY A 104 -5.68 10.84 23.28
N PHE A 105 -5.09 10.03 24.15
CA PHE A 105 -4.83 10.35 25.56
C PHE A 105 -3.35 10.74 25.80
N ALA A 106 -2.53 10.85 24.77
CA ALA A 106 -1.12 11.16 24.94
C ALA A 106 -0.91 12.54 25.60
N PRO A 107 -0.20 12.61 26.74
CA PRO A 107 0.00 13.86 27.48
C PRO A 107 1.14 14.71 26.92
N ASN A 108 2.01 14.13 26.12
CA ASN A 108 3.21 14.76 25.57
C ASN A 108 3.63 14.12 24.23
N PRO A 109 4.51 14.78 23.46
CA PRO A 109 4.97 14.28 22.16
C PRO A 109 5.65 12.91 22.21
N GLU A 110 6.39 12.61 23.27
CA GLU A 110 7.15 11.36 23.40
C GLU A 110 6.19 10.16 23.49
N VAL A 111 5.19 10.25 24.38
CA VAL A 111 4.16 9.20 24.52
C VAL A 111 3.36 9.08 23.22
N PHE A 112 3.01 10.20 22.60
CA PHE A 112 2.35 10.21 21.31
C PHE A 112 3.18 9.45 20.26
N GLY A 113 4.47 9.76 20.14
CA GLY A 113 5.39 9.11 19.20
C GLY A 113 5.51 7.60 19.42
N VAL A 114 5.64 7.16 20.68
CA VAL A 114 5.68 5.74 21.04
C VAL A 114 4.37 5.03 20.66
N LEU A 115 3.22 5.62 20.95
CA LEU A 115 1.92 5.05 20.61
C LEU A 115 1.72 4.99 19.08
N ARG A 116 2.15 6.01 18.33
CA ARG A 116 2.18 6.01 16.87
C ARG A 116 3.07 4.90 16.32
N PHE A 117 4.27 4.72 16.90
CA PHE A 117 5.15 3.62 16.53
C PHE A 117 4.47 2.25 16.75
N VAL A 118 3.86 2.04 17.92
CA VAL A 118 3.14 0.80 18.26
C VAL A 118 1.98 0.56 17.30
N THR A 119 1.16 1.58 17.02
CA THR A 119 0.10 1.52 16.01
C THR A 119 0.66 1.07 14.67
N GLY A 120 1.76 1.68 14.25
CA GLY A 120 2.47 1.32 13.01
C GLY A 120 2.93 -0.13 12.99
N VAL A 121 3.54 -0.65 14.07
CA VAL A 121 4.00 -2.04 14.14
C VAL A 121 2.87 -3.01 13.83
N PHE A 122 1.70 -2.82 14.41
CA PHE A 122 0.57 -3.72 14.19
C PHE A 122 -0.03 -3.56 12.80
N LEU A 123 -0.23 -2.33 12.29
CA LEU A 123 -0.67 -2.09 10.91
C LEU A 123 0.30 -2.70 9.89
N GLY A 124 1.60 -2.49 10.08
CA GLY A 124 2.63 -3.05 9.19
C GLY A 124 2.61 -4.58 9.12
N GLY A 125 2.21 -5.25 10.20
CA GLY A 125 2.02 -6.70 10.22
C GLY A 125 0.71 -7.15 9.59
N VAL A 126 -0.38 -6.40 9.78
CA VAL A 126 -1.72 -6.80 9.32
C VAL A 126 -1.87 -6.65 7.80
N ILE A 127 -1.42 -5.53 7.21
CA ILE A 127 -1.65 -5.21 5.81
C ILE A 127 -1.13 -6.29 4.83
N PRO A 128 0.13 -6.75 4.90
CA PRO A 128 0.60 -7.80 4.00
C PRO A 128 -0.18 -9.10 4.13
N ASN A 129 -0.64 -9.40 5.34
CA ASN A 129 -1.39 -10.63 5.62
C ASN A 129 -2.80 -10.60 5.03
N ILE A 130 -3.54 -9.48 5.09
CA ILE A 130 -4.86 -9.37 4.45
C ILE A 130 -4.74 -9.40 2.92
N VAL A 131 -3.73 -8.74 2.35
CA VAL A 131 -3.46 -8.79 0.89
C VAL A 131 -3.14 -10.22 0.45
N SER A 132 -2.30 -10.91 1.20
CA SER A 132 -1.93 -12.30 0.93
C SER A 132 -3.14 -13.24 1.04
N LEU A 133 -3.96 -13.06 2.09
CA LEU A 133 -5.17 -13.86 2.30
C LEU A 133 -6.21 -13.64 1.21
N MET A 134 -6.43 -12.38 0.79
CA MET A 134 -7.30 -12.04 -0.34
C MET A 134 -6.82 -12.71 -1.63
N ASN A 135 -5.53 -12.61 -1.93
CA ASN A 135 -4.95 -13.21 -3.13
C ASN A 135 -5.01 -14.75 -3.14
N GLU A 136 -4.95 -15.37 -1.97
CA GLU A 136 -5.02 -16.82 -1.83
C GLU A 136 -6.44 -17.36 -2.00
N LEU A 137 -7.42 -16.69 -1.38
CA LEU A 137 -8.79 -17.18 -1.28
C LEU A 137 -9.71 -16.67 -2.39
N ALA A 138 -9.33 -15.62 -3.12
CA ALA A 138 -10.13 -15.05 -4.19
C ALA A 138 -10.11 -15.94 -5.46
N PRO A 139 -11.27 -16.08 -6.16
CA PRO A 139 -11.33 -16.74 -7.46
C PRO A 139 -10.33 -16.15 -8.45
N ALA A 140 -9.62 -16.96 -9.22
CA ALA A 140 -8.57 -16.52 -10.14
C ALA A 140 -9.07 -15.43 -11.12
N ALA A 141 -10.26 -15.62 -11.68
CA ALA A 141 -10.87 -14.69 -12.63
C ALA A 141 -11.20 -13.30 -12.04
N LYS A 142 -11.38 -13.18 -10.71
CA LYS A 142 -11.75 -11.93 -10.02
C LYS A 142 -10.72 -11.46 -9.01
N ARG A 143 -9.63 -12.20 -8.82
CA ARG A 143 -8.59 -11.93 -7.81
C ARG A 143 -8.05 -10.52 -7.89
N HIS A 144 -7.64 -10.09 -9.09
CA HIS A 144 -7.10 -8.76 -9.29
C HIS A 144 -8.13 -7.67 -8.95
N THR A 145 -9.37 -7.82 -9.44
CA THR A 145 -10.46 -6.87 -9.17
C THR A 145 -10.74 -6.75 -7.67
N LEU A 146 -10.88 -7.88 -6.96
CA LEU A 146 -11.17 -7.87 -5.51
C LEU A 146 -10.04 -7.25 -4.71
N THR A 147 -8.78 -7.57 -5.03
CA THR A 147 -7.61 -6.97 -4.39
C THR A 147 -7.53 -5.47 -4.66
N THR A 148 -7.81 -5.04 -5.89
CA THR A 148 -7.82 -3.61 -6.24
C THR A 148 -8.91 -2.85 -5.51
N ILE A 149 -10.14 -3.39 -5.43
CA ILE A 149 -11.24 -2.79 -4.66
C ILE A 149 -10.82 -2.63 -3.20
N MET A 150 -10.31 -3.72 -2.58
CA MET A 150 -9.83 -3.70 -1.20
C MET A 150 -8.79 -2.60 -0.95
N LEU A 151 -7.78 -2.50 -1.81
CA LEU A 151 -6.73 -1.49 -1.69
C LEU A 151 -7.24 -0.06 -1.93
N SER A 152 -8.24 0.12 -2.81
CA SER A 152 -8.83 1.44 -3.09
C SER A 152 -9.58 2.02 -1.88
N ILE A 153 -10.07 1.19 -0.98
CA ILE A 153 -10.75 1.62 0.26
C ILE A 153 -9.82 2.40 1.20
N TYR A 154 -8.50 2.21 1.09
CA TYR A 154 -7.52 3.07 1.75
C TYR A 154 -7.76 4.56 1.47
N SER A 155 -7.98 4.93 0.20
CA SER A 155 -8.23 6.33 -0.17
C SER A 155 -9.55 6.86 0.40
N VAL A 156 -10.57 6.01 0.51
CA VAL A 156 -11.84 6.36 1.17
C VAL A 156 -11.60 6.65 2.65
N GLY A 157 -10.84 5.81 3.35
CA GLY A 157 -10.45 6.02 4.74
C GLY A 157 -9.69 7.35 4.93
N SER A 158 -8.77 7.65 4.02
CA SER A 158 -7.99 8.90 4.01
C SER A 158 -8.87 10.15 3.87
N ILE A 159 -9.83 10.14 2.94
CA ILE A 159 -10.76 11.25 2.72
C ILE A 159 -11.67 11.43 3.94
N ILE A 160 -12.23 10.33 4.47
CA ILE A 160 -13.10 10.37 5.65
C ILE A 160 -12.34 10.87 6.88
N ALA A 161 -11.08 10.46 7.09
CA ALA A 161 -10.22 10.97 8.15
C ALA A 161 -10.08 12.49 8.10
N THR A 162 -9.84 13.03 6.90
CA THR A 162 -9.68 14.48 6.71
C THR A 162 -11.00 15.24 6.89
N LEU A 163 -12.14 14.67 6.41
CA LEU A 163 -13.48 15.23 6.65
C LEU A 163 -13.83 15.28 8.14
N ILE A 164 -13.54 14.22 8.87
CA ILE A 164 -13.71 14.14 10.32
C ILE A 164 -12.83 15.18 11.02
N ALA A 165 -11.56 15.29 10.64
CA ALA A 165 -10.66 16.29 11.18
C ALA A 165 -11.17 17.71 10.89
N LEU A 166 -11.62 18.01 9.67
CA LEU A 166 -12.20 19.30 9.28
C LEU A 166 -13.35 19.74 10.19
N TRP A 167 -14.19 18.79 10.58
CA TRP A 167 -15.37 19.08 11.41
C TRP A 167 -15.06 19.10 12.92
N ILE A 168 -14.17 18.22 13.40
CA ILE A 168 -13.88 18.02 14.83
C ILE A 168 -12.81 18.98 15.34
N LEU A 169 -11.70 19.18 14.61
CA LEU A 169 -10.56 19.97 15.08
C LEU A 169 -10.93 21.37 15.60
N PRO A 170 -11.76 22.16 14.87
CA PRO A 170 -12.07 23.52 15.32
C PRO A 170 -12.95 23.57 16.58
N ARG A 171 -13.61 22.47 16.95
CA ARG A 171 -14.61 22.43 18.03
C ARG A 171 -14.12 21.68 19.26
N LEU A 172 -13.45 20.55 19.07
CA LEU A 172 -13.15 19.59 20.13
C LEU A 172 -11.66 19.25 20.25
N GLY A 173 -10.80 19.89 19.44
CA GLY A 173 -9.38 19.58 19.41
C GLY A 173 -9.05 18.30 18.64
N TRP A 174 -7.81 17.84 18.74
CA TRP A 174 -7.29 16.71 17.93
C TRP A 174 -7.56 15.34 18.55
N GLN A 175 -7.73 15.24 19.86
CA GLN A 175 -7.86 14.00 20.62
C GLN A 175 -9.04 13.13 20.12
N PRO A 176 -10.27 13.66 19.90
CA PRO A 176 -11.41 12.88 19.46
C PRO A 176 -11.21 12.26 18.08
N VAL A 177 -10.36 12.83 17.22
CA VAL A 177 -10.06 12.25 15.90
C VAL A 177 -9.37 10.89 16.06
N PHE A 178 -8.50 10.74 17.07
CA PHE A 178 -7.88 9.43 17.39
C PHE A 178 -8.87 8.48 18.08
N PHE A 179 -9.77 8.98 18.93
CA PHE A 179 -10.79 8.13 19.59
C PHE A 179 -11.72 7.46 18.58
N LEU A 180 -12.00 8.10 17.44
CA LEU A 180 -12.81 7.51 16.37
C LEU A 180 -12.14 6.29 15.70
N SER A 181 -10.82 6.13 15.80
CA SER A 181 -10.15 4.88 15.43
C SER A 181 -10.68 3.69 16.25
N GLY A 182 -11.22 3.95 17.44
CA GLY A 182 -11.87 2.94 18.30
C GLY A 182 -13.13 2.31 17.70
N VAL A 183 -13.73 2.90 16.68
CA VAL A 183 -14.85 2.28 15.92
C VAL A 183 -14.40 0.94 15.32
N SER A 184 -13.12 0.79 15.00
CA SER A 184 -12.56 -0.50 14.54
C SER A 184 -12.72 -1.63 15.58
N LEU A 185 -12.72 -1.32 16.88
CA LEU A 185 -12.94 -2.28 17.95
C LEU A 185 -14.34 -2.87 17.93
N LEU A 186 -15.34 -2.07 17.55
CA LEU A 186 -16.73 -2.54 17.45
C LEU A 186 -16.92 -3.59 16.36
N PHE A 187 -16.03 -3.60 15.37
CA PHE A 187 -16.09 -4.56 14.27
C PHE A 187 -15.27 -5.84 14.53
N LEU A 188 -14.48 -5.88 15.59
CA LEU A 188 -13.66 -7.06 15.95
C LEU A 188 -14.47 -8.34 16.11
N PRO A 189 -15.66 -8.36 16.74
CA PRO A 189 -16.46 -9.58 16.82
C PRO A 189 -16.82 -10.14 15.44
N VAL A 190 -17.11 -9.28 14.48
CA VAL A 190 -17.41 -9.67 13.09
C VAL A 190 -16.16 -10.25 12.43
N LEU A 191 -15.01 -9.58 12.60
CA LEU A 191 -13.73 -10.09 12.09
C LEU A 191 -13.39 -11.45 12.70
N TYR A 192 -13.58 -11.61 14.02
CA TYR A 192 -13.31 -12.86 14.71
C TYR A 192 -14.14 -14.03 14.18
N LEU A 193 -15.40 -13.78 13.87
CA LEU A 193 -16.33 -14.80 13.37
C LEU A 193 -16.15 -15.11 11.87
N GLN A 194 -15.79 -14.10 11.09
CA GLN A 194 -15.81 -14.22 9.62
C GLN A 194 -14.44 -14.41 8.98
N MET A 195 -13.35 -13.93 9.63
CA MET A 195 -12.01 -14.01 9.05
C MET A 195 -11.53 -15.46 9.01
N PRO A 196 -11.24 -16.01 7.82
CA PRO A 196 -10.73 -17.38 7.68
C PRO A 196 -9.22 -17.43 7.94
N GLU A 197 -8.72 -18.65 8.15
CA GLU A 197 -7.28 -18.91 8.11
C GLU A 197 -6.81 -19.18 6.67
N SER A 198 -5.52 -19.06 6.41
CA SER A 198 -4.89 -19.40 5.13
C SER A 198 -5.02 -20.91 4.84
N MET A 199 -5.46 -21.26 3.63
CA MET A 199 -5.53 -22.65 3.17
C MET A 199 -4.14 -23.31 3.19
N ALA A 200 -3.11 -22.61 2.71
CA ALA A 200 -1.73 -23.08 2.71
C ALA A 200 -1.22 -23.36 4.14
N PHE A 201 -1.55 -22.50 5.10
CA PHE A 201 -1.19 -22.69 6.50
C PHE A 201 -1.92 -23.92 7.10
N LEU A 202 -3.22 -24.06 6.89
CA LEU A 202 -4.00 -25.20 7.37
C LEU A 202 -3.44 -26.53 6.85
N MET A 203 -3.14 -26.58 5.55
CA MET A 203 -2.54 -27.74 4.91
C MET A 203 -1.14 -28.05 5.49
N SER A 204 -0.27 -27.04 5.62
CA SER A 204 1.08 -27.22 6.18
C SER A 204 1.13 -27.71 7.61
N ARG A 205 0.04 -27.51 8.37
CA ARG A 205 -0.13 -27.96 9.77
C ARG A 205 -0.94 -29.24 9.91
N GLY A 206 -1.34 -29.85 8.81
CA GLY A 206 -2.18 -31.06 8.83
C GLY A 206 -3.60 -30.85 9.39
N ARG A 207 -4.08 -29.58 9.42
CA ARG A 207 -5.43 -29.22 9.90
C ARG A 207 -6.47 -29.44 8.80
N THR A 208 -6.51 -30.65 8.24
CA THR A 208 -7.32 -31.02 7.07
C THR A 208 -8.82 -30.80 7.29
N ALA A 209 -9.34 -31.08 8.48
CA ALA A 209 -10.75 -30.87 8.80
C ALA A 209 -11.17 -29.39 8.69
N GLU A 210 -10.30 -28.44 9.04
CA GLU A 210 -10.55 -27.02 8.90
C GLU A 210 -10.37 -26.55 7.45
N ALA A 211 -9.39 -27.11 6.75
CA ALA A 211 -9.18 -26.87 5.32
C ALA A 211 -10.41 -27.32 4.51
N GLN A 212 -10.99 -28.48 4.84
CA GLN A 212 -12.22 -28.98 4.22
C GLN A 212 -13.41 -28.04 4.48
N LYS A 213 -13.59 -27.55 5.71
CA LYS A 213 -14.63 -26.57 6.05
C LYS A 213 -14.45 -25.25 5.29
N LEU A 214 -13.21 -24.80 5.16
CA LEU A 214 -12.89 -23.59 4.39
C LEU A 214 -13.19 -23.76 2.93
N LEU A 215 -12.81 -24.92 2.31
CA LEU A 215 -13.11 -25.23 0.93
C LEU A 215 -14.62 -25.30 0.70
N ALA A 216 -15.38 -25.95 1.56
CA ALA A 216 -16.84 -26.04 1.46
C ALA A 216 -17.52 -24.65 1.51
N ARG A 217 -16.97 -23.69 2.26
CA ARG A 217 -17.47 -22.31 2.30
C ARG A 217 -17.09 -21.51 1.04
N SER A 218 -15.87 -21.70 0.54
CA SER A 218 -15.37 -20.96 -0.63
C SER A 218 -15.87 -21.54 -1.95
N VAL A 219 -16.04 -22.86 -2.04
CA VAL A 219 -16.51 -23.58 -3.25
C VAL A 219 -17.54 -24.64 -2.82
N PRO A 220 -18.80 -24.24 -2.54
CA PRO A 220 -19.83 -25.19 -2.08
C PRO A 220 -20.11 -26.35 -3.06
N GLU A 221 -19.86 -26.15 -4.35
CA GLU A 221 -20.10 -27.14 -5.39
C GLU A 221 -18.93 -28.14 -5.55
N ALA A 222 -17.82 -27.94 -4.84
CA ALA A 222 -16.64 -28.79 -4.99
C ALA A 222 -16.90 -30.20 -4.42
N ASN A 223 -16.65 -31.22 -5.23
CA ASN A 223 -16.63 -32.60 -4.74
C ASN A 223 -15.33 -32.85 -3.98
N GLN A 224 -15.40 -32.78 -2.65
CA GLN A 224 -14.25 -32.92 -1.77
C GLN A 224 -13.56 -34.31 -1.85
N ALA A 225 -14.26 -35.33 -2.36
CA ALA A 225 -13.70 -36.67 -2.57
C ALA A 225 -12.67 -36.70 -3.73
N LEU A 226 -12.69 -35.71 -4.63
CA LEU A 226 -11.74 -35.56 -5.72
C LEU A 226 -10.55 -34.67 -5.37
N VAL A 227 -10.52 -34.11 -4.16
CA VAL A 227 -9.46 -33.21 -3.70
C VAL A 227 -8.38 -34.02 -3.03
N ASP A 228 -7.16 -33.82 -3.48
CA ASP A 228 -5.99 -34.37 -2.81
C ASP A 228 -5.65 -33.56 -1.57
N TRP A 229 -5.91 -34.12 -0.41
CA TRP A 229 -5.60 -33.53 0.90
C TRP A 229 -4.21 -33.95 1.42
N THR A 230 -3.45 -34.72 0.63
CA THR A 230 -2.06 -34.99 0.99
C THR A 230 -1.27 -33.70 0.87
N VAL A 231 -0.51 -33.43 1.91
CA VAL A 231 0.40 -32.28 1.92
C VAL A 231 1.49 -32.57 0.89
N GLU A 232 1.39 -32.00 -0.30
CA GLU A 232 2.66 -31.68 -0.92
C GLU A 232 3.36 -30.75 0.06
N PRO A 233 4.56 -31.13 0.57
CA PRO A 233 5.36 -30.17 1.30
C PRO A 233 5.50 -29.01 0.32
N GLY A 234 4.71 -27.96 0.56
CA GLY A 234 4.67 -26.82 -0.36
C GLY A 234 6.10 -26.49 -0.64
N ALA A 235 6.53 -26.62 -1.86
CA ALA A 235 7.88 -26.36 -2.24
C ALA A 235 8.16 -24.98 -1.64
N ARG A 236 8.88 -24.96 -0.54
CA ARG A 236 9.44 -23.72 0.00
C ARG A 236 10.12 -23.14 -1.21
N ARG A 237 9.48 -22.16 -1.84
CA ARG A 237 10.14 -21.47 -2.95
C ARG A 237 11.47 -21.10 -2.37
N PRO A 238 12.60 -21.67 -2.88
CA PRO A 238 13.90 -21.42 -2.31
C PRO A 238 14.02 -19.91 -2.20
N SER A 239 14.40 -19.40 -1.03
CA SER A 239 14.59 -17.98 -0.84
C SER A 239 15.60 -17.54 -1.90
N ILE A 240 15.12 -16.81 -2.90
CA ILE A 240 15.99 -16.34 -3.98
C ILE A 240 16.95 -15.35 -3.35
N PRO A 241 18.26 -15.58 -3.41
CA PRO A 241 19.24 -14.66 -2.84
C PRO A 241 19.04 -13.27 -3.44
N VAL A 242 19.09 -12.22 -2.62
CA VAL A 242 18.96 -10.83 -3.09
C VAL A 242 19.96 -10.52 -4.22
N ALA A 243 21.12 -11.13 -4.18
CA ALA A 243 22.13 -11.02 -5.24
C ALA A 243 21.61 -11.39 -6.64
N GLU A 244 20.60 -12.26 -6.74
CA GLU A 244 20.00 -12.65 -8.03
C GLU A 244 19.25 -11.48 -8.69
N LEU A 245 18.76 -10.52 -7.89
CA LEU A 245 18.11 -9.31 -8.40
C LEU A 245 19.07 -8.42 -9.21
N PHE A 246 20.37 -8.54 -8.96
CA PHE A 246 21.40 -7.75 -9.61
C PHE A 246 22.06 -8.47 -10.79
N ARG A 247 21.79 -9.76 -10.99
CA ARG A 247 22.37 -10.56 -12.08
C ARG A 247 21.72 -10.26 -13.43
N SER A 248 22.30 -10.81 -14.50
CA SER A 248 21.77 -10.75 -15.87
C SER A 248 21.58 -9.32 -16.40
N GLY A 249 22.50 -8.41 -16.05
CA GLY A 249 22.49 -7.02 -16.53
C GLY A 249 21.52 -6.09 -15.80
N ARG A 250 20.99 -6.51 -14.64
CA ARG A 250 20.10 -5.71 -13.79
C ARG A 250 20.83 -4.92 -12.70
N ALA A 251 22.16 -4.97 -12.64
CA ALA A 251 22.95 -4.34 -11.59
C ALA A 251 22.65 -2.84 -11.40
N LEU A 252 22.47 -2.09 -12.49
CA LEU A 252 22.07 -0.67 -12.43
C LEU A 252 20.55 -0.52 -12.33
N GLY A 253 19.78 -1.35 -13.05
CA GLY A 253 18.32 -1.23 -13.09
C GLY A 253 17.64 -1.47 -11.74
N THR A 254 18.10 -2.46 -10.97
CA THR A 254 17.53 -2.77 -9.64
C THR A 254 17.63 -1.59 -8.66
N PRO A 255 18.80 -0.94 -8.44
CA PRO A 255 18.88 0.26 -7.60
C PRO A 255 18.02 1.42 -8.12
N MET A 256 17.92 1.60 -9.45
CA MET A 256 17.11 2.66 -10.04
C MET A 256 15.61 2.43 -9.82
N VAL A 257 15.14 1.19 -9.93
CA VAL A 257 13.76 0.84 -9.59
C VAL A 257 13.50 1.07 -8.09
N TRP A 258 14.41 0.66 -7.21
CA TRP A 258 14.31 0.90 -5.77
C TRP A 258 14.29 2.39 -5.43
N LEU A 259 15.16 3.18 -6.07
CA LEU A 259 15.19 4.64 -5.92
C LEU A 259 13.88 5.27 -6.38
N THR A 260 13.29 4.81 -7.49
CA THR A 260 11.99 5.26 -7.98
C THR A 260 10.88 5.03 -6.95
N PHE A 261 10.85 3.84 -6.32
CA PHE A 261 9.92 3.54 -5.22
C PHE A 261 10.16 4.46 -4.02
N GLY A 262 11.41 4.65 -3.61
CA GLY A 262 11.80 5.54 -2.52
C GLY A 262 11.34 6.97 -2.74
N MET A 263 11.63 7.53 -3.92
CA MET A 263 11.24 8.91 -4.26
C MET A 263 9.72 9.09 -4.36
N CYS A 264 9.02 8.11 -4.94
CA CYS A 264 7.57 8.11 -4.97
C CYS A 264 6.96 8.14 -3.55
N MET A 265 7.39 7.23 -2.69
CA MET A 265 6.92 7.14 -1.30
C MET A 265 7.26 8.39 -0.49
N LEU A 266 8.44 8.98 -0.70
CA LEU A 266 8.86 10.23 -0.06
C LEU A 266 7.90 11.36 -0.41
N MET A 267 7.56 11.53 -1.70
CA MET A 267 6.60 12.55 -2.14
C MET A 267 5.22 12.31 -1.52
N VAL A 268 4.74 11.06 -1.55
CA VAL A 268 3.41 10.70 -1.03
C VAL A 268 3.29 11.03 0.45
N TYR A 269 4.18 10.50 1.27
CA TYR A 269 4.09 10.66 2.73
C TYR A 269 4.50 12.05 3.20
N GLY A 270 5.47 12.68 2.51
CA GLY A 270 5.85 14.06 2.78
C GLY A 270 4.70 15.04 2.51
N LEU A 271 4.06 14.97 1.33
CA LEU A 271 2.94 15.85 1.00
C LEU A 271 1.74 15.62 1.91
N ASN A 272 1.34 14.38 2.15
CA ASN A 272 0.20 14.09 3.04
C ASN A 272 0.44 14.58 4.48
N THR A 273 1.68 14.56 4.95
CA THR A 273 2.04 15.06 6.28
C THR A 273 2.05 16.58 6.34
N TRP A 274 2.68 17.23 5.38
CA TRP A 274 3.02 18.64 5.49
C TRP A 274 2.09 19.60 4.74
N LEU A 275 1.27 19.12 3.80
CA LEU A 275 0.39 19.98 3.00
C LEU A 275 -0.48 20.92 3.84
N PRO A 276 -1.19 20.48 4.90
CA PRO A 276 -2.00 21.40 5.70
C PRO A 276 -1.15 22.50 6.35
N LYS A 277 0.02 22.15 6.87
CA LYS A 277 0.94 23.12 7.50
C LYS A 277 1.51 24.13 6.51
N ILE A 278 1.89 23.67 5.31
CA ILE A 278 2.40 24.52 4.23
C ILE A 278 1.31 25.51 3.80
N MET A 279 0.07 25.04 3.63
CA MET A 279 -1.06 25.90 3.24
C MET A 279 -1.37 26.97 4.30
N ILE A 280 -1.30 26.61 5.58
CA ILE A 280 -1.43 27.59 6.68
C ILE A 280 -0.29 28.61 6.62
N ALA A 281 0.94 28.17 6.39
CA ALA A 281 2.09 29.07 6.24
C ALA A 281 1.95 29.99 5.00
N SER A 282 1.20 29.57 3.98
CA SER A 282 0.85 30.37 2.80
C SER A 282 -0.34 31.32 3.03
N GLY A 283 -0.86 31.40 4.26
CA GLY A 283 -1.92 32.36 4.64
C GLY A 283 -3.35 31.81 4.58
N PHE A 284 -3.55 30.52 4.31
CA PHE A 284 -4.87 29.90 4.35
C PHE A 284 -5.25 29.51 5.80
N ASP A 285 -6.54 29.52 6.11
CA ASP A 285 -7.05 29.01 7.38
C ASP A 285 -6.97 27.46 7.45
N LEU A 286 -7.09 26.90 8.65
CA LEU A 286 -7.02 25.46 8.87
C LEU A 286 -8.08 24.70 8.06
N GLY A 287 -9.32 25.23 7.98
CA GLY A 287 -10.43 24.61 7.27
C GLY A 287 -10.14 24.46 5.77
N SER A 288 -9.73 25.54 5.13
CA SER A 288 -9.31 25.54 3.72
C SER A 288 -8.11 24.62 3.48
N SER A 289 -7.14 24.60 4.41
CA SER A 289 -5.94 23.76 4.32
C SER A 289 -6.27 22.26 4.36
N LEU A 290 -7.26 21.85 5.15
CA LEU A 290 -7.76 20.48 5.18
C LEU A 290 -8.58 20.14 3.93
N GLN A 291 -9.36 21.08 3.39
CA GLN A 291 -10.05 20.88 2.10
C GLN A 291 -9.05 20.60 0.97
N PHE A 292 -7.92 21.28 0.95
CA PHE A 292 -6.86 21.03 -0.04
C PHE A 292 -6.28 19.62 0.08
N LEU A 293 -6.16 19.08 1.31
CA LEU A 293 -5.75 17.69 1.50
C LEU A 293 -6.80 16.70 0.97
N ILE A 294 -8.10 17.02 1.07
CA ILE A 294 -9.17 16.22 0.48
C ILE A 294 -9.05 16.24 -1.05
N VAL A 295 -8.87 17.40 -1.66
CA VAL A 295 -8.70 17.55 -3.12
C VAL A 295 -7.50 16.74 -3.61
N LEU A 296 -6.37 16.77 -2.90
CA LEU A 296 -5.19 15.96 -3.20
C LEU A 296 -5.53 14.47 -3.18
N ASN A 297 -6.26 13.97 -2.16
CA ASN A 297 -6.60 12.55 -2.04
C ASN A 297 -7.68 12.08 -3.03
N ILE A 298 -8.61 12.97 -3.44
CA ILE A 298 -9.52 12.70 -4.56
C ILE A 298 -8.73 12.57 -5.87
N GLY A 299 -7.80 13.49 -6.11
CA GLY A 299 -6.85 13.40 -7.23
C GLY A 299 -6.07 12.08 -7.22
N ALA A 300 -5.56 11.68 -6.05
CA ALA A 300 -4.85 10.41 -5.87
C ALA A 300 -5.65 9.20 -6.35
N THR A 301 -6.94 9.13 -5.98
CA THR A 301 -7.85 8.06 -6.39
C THR A 301 -8.06 8.06 -7.91
N ALA A 302 -8.32 9.23 -8.49
CA ALA A 302 -8.48 9.38 -9.94
C ALA A 302 -7.19 9.01 -10.69
N GLY A 303 -6.05 9.44 -10.16
CA GLY A 303 -4.73 9.15 -10.72
C GLY A 303 -4.36 7.67 -10.68
N ALA A 304 -4.71 6.95 -9.62
CA ALA A 304 -4.47 5.52 -9.53
C ALA A 304 -5.26 4.73 -10.60
N LEU A 305 -6.52 5.10 -10.82
CA LEU A 305 -7.37 4.48 -11.84
C LEU A 305 -6.87 4.84 -13.27
N ALA A 306 -6.60 6.13 -13.51
CA ALA A 306 -6.10 6.60 -14.80
C ALA A 306 -4.70 6.03 -15.10
N GLY A 307 -3.82 5.98 -14.10
CA GLY A 307 -2.47 5.46 -14.20
C GLY A 307 -2.42 3.99 -14.59
N GLY A 308 -3.29 3.16 -14.00
CA GLY A 308 -3.44 1.76 -14.38
C GLY A 308 -3.87 1.60 -15.84
N TRP A 309 -4.93 2.29 -16.25
CA TRP A 309 -5.43 2.26 -17.63
C TRP A 309 -4.41 2.78 -18.65
N LEU A 310 -3.73 3.88 -18.33
CA LEU A 310 -2.68 4.43 -19.19
C LEU A 310 -1.46 3.50 -19.25
N GLY A 311 -1.11 2.86 -18.13
CA GLY A 311 -0.01 1.89 -18.03
C GLY A 311 -0.22 0.70 -18.96
N ASP A 312 -1.44 0.15 -19.00
CA ASP A 312 -1.81 -0.94 -19.89
C ASP A 312 -1.73 -0.52 -21.36
N ARG A 313 -2.09 0.73 -21.69
CA ARG A 313 -2.15 1.21 -23.07
C ARG A 313 -0.81 1.69 -23.62
N TYR A 314 -0.04 2.43 -22.83
CA TYR A 314 1.19 3.13 -23.25
C TYR A 314 2.47 2.56 -22.67
N GLY A 315 2.35 1.63 -21.72
CA GLY A 315 3.44 1.03 -20.97
C GLY A 315 3.82 1.83 -19.70
N ASN A 316 4.04 1.10 -18.61
CA ASN A 316 4.27 1.67 -17.27
C ASN A 316 5.44 2.66 -17.22
N LYS A 317 6.54 2.41 -17.93
CA LYS A 317 7.71 3.31 -17.95
C LYS A 317 7.37 4.72 -18.47
N LYS A 318 6.64 4.82 -19.58
CA LYS A 318 6.28 6.11 -20.17
C LYS A 318 5.31 6.88 -19.28
N VAL A 319 4.33 6.17 -18.72
CA VAL A 319 3.34 6.74 -17.79
C VAL A 319 4.01 7.27 -16.54
N LEU A 320 4.97 6.55 -15.96
CA LEU A 320 5.74 7.03 -14.80
C LEU A 320 6.48 8.32 -15.08
N VAL A 321 7.20 8.40 -16.20
CA VAL A 321 7.92 9.63 -16.58
C VAL A 321 6.95 10.79 -16.73
N ALA A 322 5.81 10.60 -17.41
CA ALA A 322 4.80 11.61 -17.59
C ALA A 322 4.17 12.05 -16.25
N PHE A 323 3.83 11.08 -15.37
CA PHE A 323 3.24 11.37 -14.06
C PHE A 323 4.21 12.12 -13.16
N PHE A 324 5.47 11.69 -13.03
CA PHE A 324 6.45 12.44 -12.26
C PHE A 324 6.73 13.83 -12.84
N ALA A 325 6.75 14.00 -14.18
CA ALA A 325 6.91 15.30 -14.80
C ALA A 325 5.71 16.22 -14.47
N LEU A 326 4.48 15.71 -14.57
CA LEU A 326 3.28 16.45 -14.19
C LEU A 326 3.25 16.77 -12.69
N ALA A 327 3.73 15.86 -11.83
CA ALA A 327 3.86 16.10 -10.39
C ALA A 327 4.83 17.25 -10.11
N VAL A 328 6.01 17.23 -10.74
CA VAL A 328 7.02 18.31 -10.61
C VAL A 328 6.43 19.64 -11.07
N VAL A 329 5.83 19.69 -12.27
CA VAL A 329 5.21 20.92 -12.79
C VAL A 329 4.11 21.43 -11.86
N SER A 330 3.22 20.55 -11.39
CA SER A 330 2.14 20.95 -10.48
C SER A 330 2.67 21.51 -9.16
N LEU A 331 3.69 20.88 -8.57
CA LEU A 331 4.29 21.34 -7.32
C LEU A 331 5.05 22.65 -7.48
N VAL A 332 5.77 22.84 -8.59
CA VAL A 332 6.42 24.12 -8.90
C VAL A 332 5.39 25.24 -9.06
N LEU A 333 4.31 25.00 -9.81
CA LEU A 333 3.25 26.00 -10.02
C LEU A 333 2.47 26.29 -8.72
N LEU A 334 2.29 25.32 -7.84
CA LEU A 334 1.71 25.54 -6.49
C LEU A 334 2.54 26.52 -5.66
N GLY A 335 3.88 26.48 -5.80
CA GLY A 335 4.79 27.44 -5.15
C GLY A 335 4.63 28.88 -5.65
N MET A 336 3.99 29.10 -6.78
CA MET A 336 3.78 30.47 -7.35
C MET A 336 2.52 31.17 -6.82
N ASN A 337 1.89 30.65 -5.76
CA ASN A 337 0.64 31.17 -5.18
C ASN A 337 -0.47 31.44 -6.20
N PRO A 338 -0.91 30.44 -6.97
CA PRO A 338 -1.90 30.59 -8.01
C PRO A 338 -3.29 30.96 -7.42
N PRO A 339 -4.21 31.54 -8.20
CA PRO A 339 -5.59 31.77 -7.77
C PRO A 339 -6.26 30.48 -7.30
N THR A 340 -7.18 30.54 -6.35
CA THR A 340 -7.80 29.38 -5.65
C THR A 340 -8.33 28.30 -6.61
N VAL A 341 -8.92 28.68 -7.74
CA VAL A 341 -9.42 27.70 -8.73
C VAL A 341 -8.27 26.89 -9.34
N LEU A 342 -7.20 27.56 -9.74
CA LEU A 342 -6.02 26.92 -10.31
C LEU A 342 -5.27 26.12 -9.23
N LEU A 343 -5.22 26.62 -7.99
CA LEU A 343 -4.64 25.94 -6.86
C LEU A 343 -5.32 24.58 -6.62
N ASN A 344 -6.66 24.52 -6.60
CA ASN A 344 -7.39 23.25 -6.46
C ASN A 344 -7.13 22.31 -7.63
N ALA A 345 -7.07 22.80 -8.87
CA ALA A 345 -6.76 21.99 -10.04
C ALA A 345 -5.33 21.40 -9.97
N LEU A 346 -4.36 22.21 -9.53
CA LEU A 346 -2.97 21.78 -9.36
C LEU A 346 -2.82 20.77 -8.20
N LEU A 347 -3.55 20.95 -7.10
CA LEU A 347 -3.57 19.99 -5.99
C LEU A 347 -4.19 18.66 -6.40
N PHE A 348 -5.30 18.69 -7.14
CA PHE A 348 -5.88 17.48 -7.72
C PHE A 348 -4.88 16.78 -8.64
N LEU A 349 -4.21 17.52 -9.53
CA LEU A 349 -3.22 16.97 -10.43
C LEU A 349 -1.98 16.46 -9.67
N ALA A 350 -1.50 17.18 -8.66
CA ALA A 350 -0.41 16.74 -7.79
C ALA A 350 -0.78 15.44 -7.08
N GLY A 351 -1.99 15.30 -6.52
CA GLY A 351 -2.47 14.07 -5.93
C GLY A 351 -2.51 12.91 -6.93
N ALA A 352 -3.07 13.15 -8.11
CA ALA A 352 -3.17 12.16 -9.16
C ALA A 352 -1.79 11.64 -9.62
N THR A 353 -0.81 12.53 -9.67
CA THR A 353 0.51 12.23 -10.23
C THR A 353 1.60 11.94 -9.18
N THR A 354 1.28 12.04 -7.88
CA THR A 354 2.14 11.58 -6.78
C THR A 354 1.58 10.32 -6.14
N VAL A 355 0.48 10.43 -5.38
CA VAL A 355 -0.14 9.31 -4.67
C VAL A 355 -0.72 8.29 -5.67
N GLY A 356 -1.39 8.75 -6.74
CA GLY A 356 -1.92 7.89 -7.80
C GLY A 356 -0.83 7.10 -8.54
N THR A 357 0.40 7.60 -8.56
CA THR A 357 1.55 6.93 -9.19
C THR A 357 1.95 5.63 -8.50
N LEU A 358 1.59 5.42 -7.23
CA LEU A 358 1.95 4.19 -6.48
C LEU A 358 1.53 2.91 -7.22
N ALA A 359 0.35 2.87 -7.82
CA ALA A 359 -0.11 1.71 -8.57
C ALA A 359 0.79 1.43 -9.79
N VAL A 360 1.18 2.49 -10.51
CA VAL A 360 2.02 2.38 -11.70
C VAL A 360 3.46 1.99 -11.34
N VAL A 361 3.99 2.50 -10.22
CA VAL A 361 5.33 2.13 -9.71
C VAL A 361 5.39 0.64 -9.37
N HIS A 362 4.34 0.08 -8.75
CA HIS A 362 4.27 -1.36 -8.46
C HIS A 362 4.21 -2.19 -9.75
N ALA A 363 3.40 -1.77 -10.72
CA ALA A 363 3.32 -2.43 -12.02
C ALA A 363 4.68 -2.37 -12.76
N PHE A 364 5.35 -1.21 -12.74
CA PHE A 364 6.68 -1.04 -13.32
C PHE A 364 7.73 -1.96 -12.68
N GLY A 365 7.73 -2.08 -11.34
CA GLY A 365 8.59 -3.03 -10.62
C GLY A 365 8.32 -4.48 -11.02
N ALA A 366 7.04 -4.85 -11.19
CA ALA A 366 6.65 -6.18 -11.65
C ALA A 366 7.09 -6.48 -13.10
N ASP A 367 7.06 -5.48 -13.98
CA ASP A 367 7.49 -5.61 -15.37
C ASP A 367 9.01 -5.75 -15.50
N PHE A 368 9.76 -5.12 -14.60
CA PHE A 368 11.22 -5.12 -14.64
C PHE A 368 11.82 -6.48 -14.29
N TYR A 369 11.21 -7.23 -13.34
CA TYR A 369 11.75 -8.52 -12.90
C TYR A 369 11.15 -9.70 -13.67
N PRO A 370 12.00 -10.67 -14.13
CA PRO A 370 11.51 -11.92 -14.73
C PRO A 370 10.61 -12.71 -13.78
N ALA A 371 9.71 -13.53 -14.35
CA ALA A 371 8.68 -14.27 -13.61
C ALA A 371 9.25 -15.06 -12.40
N GLY A 372 10.43 -15.68 -12.55
CA GLY A 372 11.06 -16.50 -11.51
C GLY A 372 11.48 -15.72 -10.25
N ILE A 373 11.84 -14.43 -10.39
CA ILE A 373 12.31 -13.59 -9.29
C ILE A 373 11.40 -12.38 -9.02
N ARG A 374 10.29 -12.25 -9.77
CA ARG A 374 9.38 -11.09 -9.72
C ARG A 374 8.84 -10.82 -8.32
N SER A 375 8.35 -11.84 -7.64
CA SER A 375 7.81 -11.70 -6.29
C SER A 375 8.85 -11.13 -5.32
N THR A 376 10.06 -11.69 -5.32
CA THR A 376 11.18 -11.20 -4.50
C THR A 376 11.55 -9.78 -4.89
N GLY A 377 11.65 -9.48 -6.19
CA GLY A 377 12.00 -8.14 -6.68
C GLY A 377 11.00 -7.08 -6.24
N VAL A 378 9.70 -7.31 -6.42
CA VAL A 378 8.65 -6.36 -6.01
C VAL A 378 8.60 -6.18 -4.49
N SER A 379 8.81 -7.26 -3.72
CA SER A 379 8.89 -7.16 -2.27
C SER A 379 10.04 -6.27 -1.81
N TRP A 380 11.21 -6.41 -2.45
CA TRP A 380 12.37 -5.53 -2.17
C TRP A 380 12.13 -4.09 -2.61
N CYS A 381 11.46 -3.86 -3.75
CA CYS A 381 11.04 -2.51 -4.16
C CYS A 381 10.16 -1.86 -3.07
N SER A 382 9.17 -2.59 -2.57
CA SER A 382 8.28 -2.09 -1.51
C SER A 382 9.03 -1.85 -0.21
N ALA A 383 9.99 -2.70 0.16
CA ALA A 383 10.83 -2.51 1.35
C ALA A 383 11.70 -1.25 1.23
N MET A 384 12.35 -1.04 0.06
CA MET A 384 13.14 0.16 -0.20
C MET A 384 12.26 1.43 -0.27
N GLY A 385 11.04 1.30 -0.80
CA GLY A 385 10.06 2.38 -0.77
C GLY A 385 9.75 2.88 0.64
N ARG A 386 9.74 2.00 1.64
CA ARG A 386 9.47 2.39 3.04
C ARG A 386 10.52 3.33 3.62
N PHE A 387 11.79 3.25 3.19
CA PHE A 387 12.80 4.25 3.58
C PHE A 387 12.42 5.64 3.05
N GLY A 388 11.90 5.73 1.82
CA GLY A 388 11.37 6.98 1.29
C GLY A 388 10.16 7.49 2.06
N ALA A 389 9.24 6.58 2.43
CA ALA A 389 8.08 6.92 3.25
C ALA A 389 8.49 7.54 4.60
N ILE A 390 9.47 6.93 5.30
CA ILE A 390 10.01 7.44 6.57
C ILE A 390 10.73 8.77 6.36
N ALA A 391 11.52 8.88 5.29
CA ALA A 391 12.28 10.09 4.99
C ALA A 391 11.36 11.29 4.64
N GLY A 392 10.16 11.06 4.07
CA GLY A 392 9.24 12.12 3.65
C GLY A 392 8.88 13.12 4.75
N PRO A 393 8.27 12.70 5.86
CA PRO A 393 7.96 13.58 6.97
C PRO A 393 9.20 14.19 7.64
N VAL A 394 10.29 13.42 7.82
CA VAL A 394 11.53 13.90 8.43
C VAL A 394 12.18 15.00 7.58
N LEU A 395 12.44 14.72 6.30
CA LEU A 395 13.05 15.69 5.40
C LEU A 395 12.16 16.93 5.21
N GLY A 396 10.84 16.74 5.09
CA GLY A 396 9.89 17.86 5.04
C GLY A 396 10.01 18.74 6.29
N GLY A 397 10.11 18.14 7.49
CA GLY A 397 10.29 18.86 8.74
C GLY A 397 11.61 19.62 8.79
N SER A 398 12.73 18.95 8.51
CA SER A 398 14.06 19.57 8.54
C SER A 398 14.19 20.72 7.57
N LEU A 399 13.56 20.62 6.39
CA LEU A 399 13.60 21.69 5.40
C LEU A 399 12.66 22.86 5.75
N LEU A 400 11.49 22.58 6.34
CA LEU A 400 10.61 23.62 6.87
C LEU A 400 11.22 24.35 8.06
N ALA A 401 12.08 23.70 8.85
CA ALA A 401 12.84 24.33 9.95
C ALA A 401 13.81 25.41 9.45
N LEU A 402 14.20 25.39 8.18
CA LEU A 402 15.03 26.43 7.56
C LEU A 402 14.27 27.75 7.34
N ASN A 403 12.96 27.81 7.65
CA ASN A 403 12.10 28.97 7.48
C ASN A 403 12.17 29.57 6.05
N LEU A 404 12.23 28.70 5.07
CA LEU A 404 12.21 29.12 3.65
C LEU A 404 10.86 29.76 3.30
N PRO A 405 10.83 30.70 2.33
CA PRO A 405 9.58 31.23 1.81
C PRO A 405 8.59 30.12 1.41
N ALA A 406 7.29 30.34 1.63
CA ALA A 406 6.25 29.33 1.37
C ALA A 406 6.32 28.76 -0.04
N GLU A 407 6.71 29.57 -1.02
CA GLU A 407 6.92 29.22 -2.42
C GLU A 407 7.97 28.11 -2.59
N GLN A 408 9.04 28.12 -1.79
CA GLN A 408 10.13 27.15 -1.87
C GLN A 408 9.76 25.81 -1.21
N ASN A 409 8.77 25.79 -0.31
CA ASN A 409 8.37 24.58 0.37
C ASN A 409 7.82 23.50 -0.60
N PHE A 410 7.14 23.90 -1.67
CA PHE A 410 6.68 22.96 -2.69
C PHE A 410 7.82 22.41 -3.56
N LEU A 411 8.88 23.21 -3.78
CA LEU A 411 10.07 22.75 -4.54
C LEU A 411 10.78 21.59 -3.85
N ILE A 412 10.75 21.55 -2.51
CA ILE A 412 11.30 20.47 -1.71
C ILE A 412 10.67 19.12 -2.11
N PHE A 413 9.34 19.10 -2.30
CA PHE A 413 8.62 17.90 -2.70
C PHE A 413 8.63 17.65 -4.21
N ALA A 414 9.00 18.64 -5.03
CA ALA A 414 9.21 18.48 -6.45
C ALA A 414 10.55 17.81 -6.77
N ALA A 415 11.60 18.10 -6.01
CA ALA A 415 12.96 17.57 -6.25
C ALA A 415 13.01 16.02 -6.31
N PRO A 416 12.39 15.25 -5.41
CA PRO A 416 12.32 13.78 -5.53
C PRO A 416 11.68 13.30 -6.83
N GLY A 417 10.71 14.06 -7.37
CA GLY A 417 10.09 13.76 -8.67
C GLY A 417 11.08 13.82 -9.83
N VAL A 418 11.97 14.80 -9.82
CA VAL A 418 13.06 14.90 -10.80
C VAL A 418 14.02 13.72 -10.69
N VAL A 419 14.41 13.36 -9.46
CA VAL A 419 15.26 12.20 -9.20
C VAL A 419 14.59 10.91 -9.68
N ALA A 420 13.27 10.77 -9.44
CA ALA A 420 12.49 9.62 -9.90
C ALA A 420 12.45 9.52 -11.44
N ILE A 421 12.28 10.66 -12.15
CA ILE A 421 12.34 10.68 -13.62
C ILE A 421 13.69 10.17 -14.12
N LEU A 422 14.79 10.70 -13.58
CA LEU A 422 16.13 10.28 -13.96
C LEU A 422 16.34 8.78 -13.67
N ALA A 423 15.91 8.32 -12.50
CA ALA A 423 15.99 6.91 -12.15
C ALA A 423 15.21 6.02 -13.14
N VAL A 424 13.96 6.36 -13.47
CA VAL A 424 13.14 5.61 -14.44
C VAL A 424 13.78 5.60 -15.83
N LEU A 425 14.35 6.71 -16.29
CA LEU A 425 15.03 6.80 -17.58
C LEU A 425 16.25 5.88 -17.67
N LEU A 426 17.01 5.75 -16.57
CA LEU A 426 18.18 4.89 -16.46
C LEU A 426 17.85 3.39 -16.36
N VAL A 427 16.60 3.02 -16.15
CA VAL A 427 16.17 1.61 -16.22
C VAL A 427 16.07 1.19 -17.68
N PHE A 428 17.04 0.45 -18.18
CA PHE A 428 17.01 -0.13 -19.53
C PHE A 428 16.26 -1.46 -19.50
N ASN A 429 15.10 -1.55 -20.18
CA ASN A 429 14.44 -2.81 -20.45
C ASN A 429 15.23 -3.54 -21.55
N ARG A 430 16.19 -4.39 -21.17
CA ARG A 430 16.64 -5.43 -22.10
C ARG A 430 15.50 -6.42 -22.24
N LYS A 431 14.84 -6.45 -23.43
CA LYS A 431 13.96 -7.57 -23.79
C LYS A 431 14.75 -8.85 -23.49
N PRO A 432 14.16 -9.84 -22.79
CA PRO A 432 14.81 -11.16 -22.69
C PRO A 432 15.15 -11.59 -24.11
N ALA A 433 16.40 -11.99 -24.33
CA ALA A 433 16.77 -12.61 -25.58
C ALA A 433 15.77 -13.76 -25.81
N SER A 434 15.03 -13.69 -26.90
CA SER A 434 14.13 -14.75 -27.31
C SER A 434 14.98 -16.02 -27.39
N ASN A 435 14.71 -16.97 -26.50
CA ASN A 435 15.40 -18.25 -26.50
C ASN A 435 15.07 -18.96 -27.83
N PRO A 436 16.00 -19.12 -28.79
CA PRO A 436 15.68 -19.72 -30.08
C PRO A 436 15.37 -21.21 -29.97
N SER A 437 15.43 -21.82 -28.78
CA SER A 437 15.29 -23.26 -28.55
C SER A 437 13.91 -23.71 -28.08
N ALA A 438 12.87 -22.83 -28.09
CA ALA A 438 11.48 -23.24 -27.89
C ALA A 438 10.74 -23.44 -29.24
N THR A 439 11.38 -24.06 -30.22
CA THR A 439 10.67 -24.72 -31.28
C THR A 439 10.08 -25.99 -30.65
N VAL A 440 8.80 -25.94 -30.28
CA VAL A 440 7.99 -27.13 -30.01
C VAL A 440 8.11 -28.00 -31.28
N PRO A 441 8.56 -29.26 -31.21
CA PRO A 441 8.52 -30.14 -32.36
C PRO A 441 7.04 -30.33 -32.73
N ASP A 442 6.71 -29.97 -33.96
CA ASP A 442 5.41 -30.13 -34.59
C ASP A 442 5.16 -31.62 -34.87
N SER A 443 4.98 -32.41 -33.81
CA SER A 443 4.77 -33.86 -33.89
C SER A 443 3.33 -34.31 -33.61
N THR A 444 2.38 -33.35 -33.45
CA THR A 444 0.98 -33.68 -33.16
C THR A 444 0.01 -33.52 -34.32
N ASN A 445 0.45 -33.00 -35.48
CA ASN A 445 -0.43 -32.85 -36.64
C ASN A 445 -0.37 -34.00 -37.66
N ASN A 446 0.49 -35.02 -37.46
CA ASN A 446 0.61 -36.13 -38.39
C ASN A 446 -0.07 -37.44 -37.93
N ALA A 447 -0.70 -37.44 -36.75
CA ALA A 447 -1.38 -38.64 -36.22
C ALA A 447 -2.90 -38.67 -36.52
N LEU A 448 -3.50 -37.56 -36.93
CA LEU A 448 -4.95 -37.46 -37.22
C LEU A 448 -5.28 -37.50 -38.73
N ALA A 449 -4.28 -37.55 -39.63
CA ALA A 449 -4.48 -37.63 -41.09
C ALA A 449 -4.36 -39.05 -41.65
N LYS A 450 -4.25 -40.11 -40.83
CA LYS A 450 -4.17 -41.51 -41.28
C LYS A 450 -5.25 -42.43 -40.70
N GLN A 451 -6.40 -41.88 -40.31
CA GLN A 451 -7.61 -42.67 -40.03
C GLN A 451 -8.82 -41.96 -40.66
N ASN A 452 -8.89 -42.01 -42.00
CA ASN A 452 -10.10 -42.00 -42.79
C ASN A 452 -9.79 -42.77 -44.05
#